data_31fa89a4fd3eaf2deb0d5cfd41be2f8d
#
_entry.id   31fa89a4fd3eaf2deb0d5cfd41be2f8d
#
_cell.length_a   1.000
_cell.length_b   1.000
_cell.length_c   1.000
_cell.angle_alpha   90.00
_cell.angle_beta   90.00
_cell.angle_gamma   90.00
#
_symmetry.space_group_name_H-M   'P 1'
#
loop_
_entity.id
_entity.type
_entity.pdbx_description
1 polymer ?
#
loop_
_entity_poly.entity_id
_entity_poly.type
_entity_poly.pdbx_seq_one_letter_code
_entity_poly.pdbx_strand_id
1 'polypeptide(L)'
;MSGGWQATGPGSPAPRCQTSSSARPAGSDYEPAELAGDDVALLIYASETTGKSKGAMNTHGNLAFNAETYVQISALESGEPILAVAPLFHITGMVGRVMLGLRLGTPIVITHRFHPSVMLVAIRRTRPAFTVGAITALMALADSPEARAEDFTSLRTIYSGGAPIAPSLGDRLEGIYGAYVHNIFGMSETASPTHLVPRGQRAPVDPTSGALSIGKPVYDTRARIVDENLADLPPGEYGEIVITGPQITPGYWNKPEATEGAFVDGWLKTGDIGFIDDEGWFYLVDRKKDMINASGYKVWPREVEDVLYTHPAVAEAAVIGVADEYRGETVKAFVTLQSGQQAEPAELVAFCKANMAAYKYPREVEILDEMPKTATGKILRRQLRTP
;
A
#
# COMPACT_ATOMS: atom_id res chain seq x y z
N MET A 1 -5.47 -34.21 17.37
CA MET A 1 -6.93 -34.14 17.53
C MET A 1 -7.44 -33.10 16.55
N SER A 2 -8.02 -33.58 15.46
CA SER A 2 -8.52 -32.79 14.33
C SER A 2 -9.96 -32.38 14.64
N GLY A 3 -10.18 -31.14 15.10
CA GLY A 3 -11.51 -30.55 15.25
C GLY A 3 -11.93 -29.92 13.96
N GLY A 4 -12.71 -30.62 13.14
CA GLY A 4 -13.32 -30.09 11.93
C GLY A 4 -14.40 -29.07 12.27
N TRP A 5 -14.34 -27.91 11.65
CA TRP A 5 -15.40 -26.90 11.66
C TRP A 5 -16.48 -27.34 10.67
N GLN A 6 -17.67 -27.68 11.18
CA GLN A 6 -18.85 -27.85 10.36
C GLN A 6 -19.46 -26.47 10.05
N ALA A 7 -19.64 -26.19 8.76
CA ALA A 7 -20.42 -25.04 8.31
C ALA A 7 -21.87 -25.21 8.78
N THR A 8 -22.35 -24.30 9.63
CA THR A 8 -23.76 -24.28 10.03
C THR A 8 -24.59 -23.73 8.87
N GLY A 9 -25.61 -24.48 8.45
CA GLY A 9 -26.53 -24.16 7.36
C GLY A 9 -27.38 -22.89 7.62
N PRO A 10 -28.13 -22.42 6.61
CA PRO A 10 -28.94 -21.21 6.70
C PRO A 10 -30.09 -21.43 7.71
N GLY A 11 -30.01 -20.77 8.85
CA GLY A 11 -31.02 -20.84 9.92
C GLY A 11 -30.46 -20.79 11.35
N SER A 12 -29.13 -20.90 11.53
CA SER A 12 -28.57 -20.76 12.88
C SER A 12 -28.58 -19.29 13.31
N PRO A 13 -29.02 -18.96 14.55
CA PRO A 13 -28.94 -17.60 15.06
C PRO A 13 -27.49 -17.15 15.06
N ALA A 14 -27.24 -15.94 14.54
CA ALA A 14 -25.94 -15.35 14.54
C ALA A 14 -25.31 -15.42 15.94
N PRO A 15 -24.00 -15.76 16.07
CA PRO A 15 -23.34 -15.68 17.35
C PRO A 15 -23.53 -14.26 17.87
N ARG A 16 -24.14 -14.13 19.05
CA ARG A 16 -24.27 -12.85 19.72
C ARG A 16 -22.86 -12.31 19.89
N CYS A 17 -22.65 -11.08 19.47
CA CYS A 17 -21.50 -10.31 19.88
C CYS A 17 -21.49 -10.32 21.41
N GLN A 18 -20.70 -11.19 22.01
CA GLN A 18 -20.41 -11.08 23.42
C GLN A 18 -19.48 -9.88 23.54
N THR A 19 -20.06 -8.75 23.89
CA THR A 19 -19.29 -7.71 24.56
C THR A 19 -18.75 -8.39 25.82
N SER A 20 -17.52 -8.91 25.75
CA SER A 20 -16.84 -9.33 26.95
C SER A 20 -16.47 -8.06 27.72
N SER A 21 -17.43 -7.55 28.49
CA SER A 21 -17.12 -6.93 29.76
C SER A 21 -16.64 -8.04 30.70
N SER A 22 -15.70 -8.90 30.21
CA SER A 22 -15.01 -9.84 31.05
C SER A 22 -14.20 -9.00 31.99
N ALA A 23 -14.81 -8.76 33.11
CA ALA A 23 -14.14 -8.35 34.31
C ALA A 23 -12.74 -8.97 34.32
N ARG A 24 -11.72 -8.11 34.51
CA ARG A 24 -10.42 -8.58 34.98
C ARG A 24 -10.68 -9.63 36.05
N PRO A 25 -9.98 -10.75 36.05
CA PRO A 25 -10.04 -11.67 37.17
C PRO A 25 -9.83 -10.84 38.44
N ALA A 26 -10.82 -10.86 39.33
CA ALA A 26 -10.70 -10.17 40.59
C ALA A 26 -9.44 -10.73 41.29
N GLY A 27 -8.40 -9.91 41.48
CA GLY A 27 -7.15 -10.31 42.12
C GLY A 27 -5.90 -10.31 41.24
N SER A 28 -5.89 -9.80 40.02
CA SER A 28 -4.61 -9.54 39.32
C SER A 28 -4.02 -8.20 39.79
N ASP A 29 -2.96 -8.25 40.57
CA ASP A 29 -2.11 -7.10 40.92
C ASP A 29 -1.32 -6.63 39.67
N TYR A 30 -2.05 -6.24 38.63
CA TYR A 30 -1.44 -5.69 37.41
C TYR A 30 -1.25 -4.19 37.61
N GLU A 31 0.01 -3.81 37.77
CA GLU A 31 0.40 -2.41 37.68
C GLU A 31 0.84 -2.10 36.24
N PRO A 32 0.20 -1.14 35.55
CA PRO A 32 0.68 -0.73 34.23
C PRO A 32 2.11 -0.22 34.32
N ALA A 33 2.98 -0.61 33.38
CA ALA A 33 4.31 -0.02 33.29
C ALA A 33 4.17 1.48 32.98
N GLU A 34 5.02 2.30 33.58
CA GLU A 34 5.19 3.68 33.15
C GLU A 34 5.93 3.68 31.81
N LEU A 35 5.32 4.29 30.79
CA LEU A 35 5.84 4.33 29.43
C LEU A 35 5.98 5.76 28.96
N ALA A 36 7.10 6.05 28.29
CA ALA A 36 7.35 7.31 27.62
C ALA A 36 6.97 7.23 26.12
N GLY A 37 6.82 8.38 25.49
CA GLY A 37 6.48 8.43 24.06
C GLY A 37 7.58 7.86 23.15
N ASP A 38 8.83 7.86 23.59
CA ASP A 38 10.02 7.34 22.90
C ASP A 38 10.31 5.85 23.18
N ASP A 39 9.59 5.23 24.12
CA ASP A 39 9.69 3.78 24.32
C ASP A 39 9.20 3.03 23.08
N VAL A 40 9.93 1.97 22.72
CA VAL A 40 9.57 1.12 21.59
C VAL A 40 8.32 0.30 21.94
N ALA A 41 7.24 0.55 21.19
CA ALA A 41 5.96 -0.12 21.37
C ALA A 41 5.81 -1.33 20.43
N LEU A 42 6.44 -1.29 19.26
CA LEU A 42 6.17 -2.27 18.20
C LEU A 42 7.40 -2.47 17.31
N LEU A 43 7.73 -3.72 17.03
CA LEU A 43 8.71 -4.10 16.02
C LEU A 43 7.98 -4.61 14.77
N ILE A 44 8.07 -3.85 13.68
CA ILE A 44 7.54 -4.27 12.37
C ILE A 44 8.69 -4.67 11.46
N TYR A 45 8.69 -5.94 11.07
CA TYR A 45 9.68 -6.47 10.13
C TYR A 45 9.28 -6.13 8.70
N ALA A 46 10.07 -5.25 8.08
CA ALA A 46 9.92 -4.95 6.67
C ALA A 46 10.36 -6.15 5.82
N SER A 47 9.54 -6.57 4.88
CA SER A 47 9.93 -7.55 3.87
C SER A 47 10.84 -6.88 2.84
N GLU A 48 12.16 -6.94 3.05
CA GLU A 48 13.09 -6.48 2.03
C GLU A 48 13.07 -7.40 0.81
N THR A 49 13.13 -6.79 -0.37
CA THR A 49 13.18 -7.55 -1.64
C THR A 49 14.59 -8.14 -1.89
N THR A 50 15.62 -7.75 -1.12
CA THR A 50 17.03 -8.09 -1.40
C THR A 50 17.88 -8.48 -0.18
N GLY A 51 17.34 -8.52 1.05
CA GLY A 51 18.12 -8.78 2.24
C GLY A 51 17.38 -9.50 3.37
N LYS A 52 18.07 -9.69 4.52
CA LYS A 52 17.41 -10.17 5.75
C LYS A 52 16.45 -9.10 6.26
N SER A 53 15.24 -9.49 6.64
CA SER A 53 14.23 -8.58 7.18
C SER A 53 14.79 -7.76 8.34
N LYS A 54 14.42 -6.47 8.40
CA LYS A 54 14.79 -5.54 9.46
C LYS A 54 13.57 -5.18 10.28
N GLY A 55 13.68 -5.19 11.59
CA GLY A 55 12.60 -4.78 12.49
C GLY A 55 12.66 -3.28 12.75
N ALA A 56 11.77 -2.50 12.13
CA ALA A 56 11.63 -1.08 12.43
C ALA A 56 11.07 -0.90 13.84
N MET A 57 11.72 -0.06 14.65
CA MET A 57 11.35 0.22 16.03
C MET A 57 10.31 1.35 16.05
N ASN A 58 9.03 1.01 16.08
CA ASN A 58 7.98 2.03 16.20
C ASN A 58 7.71 2.35 17.67
N THR A 59 7.87 3.60 18.07
CA THR A 59 7.64 4.06 19.43
C THR A 59 6.16 4.33 19.69
N HIS A 60 5.78 4.45 20.98
CA HIS A 60 4.43 4.87 21.36
C HIS A 60 4.05 6.23 20.73
N GLY A 61 5.00 7.17 20.67
CA GLY A 61 4.81 8.48 20.04
C GLY A 61 4.56 8.38 18.54
N ASN A 62 5.36 7.56 17.82
CA ASN A 62 5.16 7.34 16.38
C ASN A 62 3.75 6.80 16.08
N LEU A 63 3.31 5.78 16.85
CA LEU A 63 2.00 5.15 16.66
C LEU A 63 0.85 6.11 17.03
N ALA A 64 0.98 6.86 18.13
CA ALA A 64 -0.03 7.82 18.56
C ALA A 64 -0.19 8.96 17.55
N PHE A 65 0.91 9.49 17.02
CA PHE A 65 0.88 10.53 15.99
C PHE A 65 0.10 10.06 14.74
N ASN A 66 0.41 8.90 14.22
CA ASN A 66 -0.28 8.39 13.04
C ASN A 66 -1.70 7.86 13.33
N ALA A 67 -2.00 7.44 14.54
CA ALA A 67 -3.38 7.19 14.93
C ALA A 67 -4.22 8.48 14.82
N GLU A 68 -3.69 9.63 15.26
CA GLU A 68 -4.36 10.92 15.11
C GLU A 68 -4.48 11.34 13.63
N THR A 69 -3.45 11.08 12.80
CA THR A 69 -3.55 11.28 11.34
C THR A 69 -4.75 10.51 10.77
N TYR A 70 -4.92 9.23 11.16
CA TYR A 70 -6.06 8.44 10.71
C TYR A 70 -7.39 8.93 11.28
N VAL A 71 -7.44 9.49 12.48
CA VAL A 71 -8.65 10.15 13.01
C VAL A 71 -9.10 11.27 12.08
N GLN A 72 -8.17 12.14 11.67
CA GLN A 72 -8.46 13.28 10.81
C GLN A 72 -8.96 12.88 9.42
N ILE A 73 -8.35 11.86 8.82
CA ILE A 73 -8.68 11.47 7.44
C ILE A 73 -9.86 10.48 7.33
N SER A 74 -10.12 9.69 8.36
CA SER A 74 -11.19 8.69 8.32
C SER A 74 -12.58 9.29 8.25
N ALA A 75 -12.75 10.47 8.84
CA ALA A 75 -14.04 11.13 9.03
C ALA A 75 -15.11 10.19 9.64
N LEU A 76 -14.68 9.32 10.54
CA LEU A 76 -15.57 8.42 11.26
C LEU A 76 -16.37 9.18 12.31
N GLU A 77 -17.66 8.93 12.34
CA GLU A 77 -18.54 9.33 13.42
C GLU A 77 -18.53 8.26 14.54
N SER A 78 -19.02 8.64 15.70
CA SER A 78 -19.05 7.73 16.85
C SER A 78 -19.82 6.44 16.54
N GLY A 79 -19.17 5.31 16.76
CA GLY A 79 -19.77 3.97 16.57
C GLY A 79 -19.73 3.44 15.13
N GLU A 80 -19.27 4.20 14.17
CA GLU A 80 -19.13 3.72 12.79
C GLU A 80 -17.97 2.72 12.66
N PRO A 81 -18.23 1.52 12.09
CA PRO A 81 -17.21 0.48 12.04
C PRO A 81 -16.11 0.74 11.01
N ILE A 82 -14.91 0.27 11.32
CA ILE A 82 -13.73 0.21 10.43
C ILE A 82 -13.67 -1.18 9.78
N LEU A 83 -13.59 -1.28 8.46
CA LEU A 83 -13.38 -2.54 7.76
C LEU A 83 -11.89 -2.92 7.72
N ALA A 84 -11.54 -4.08 8.26
CA ALA A 84 -10.16 -4.55 8.31
C ALA A 84 -9.74 -5.28 7.02
N VAL A 85 -9.36 -4.57 5.96
CA VAL A 85 -8.82 -5.12 4.71
C VAL A 85 -7.31 -5.40 4.82
N ALA A 86 -6.45 -4.45 5.21
CA ALA A 86 -5.03 -4.71 5.42
C ALA A 86 -4.81 -5.66 6.61
N PRO A 87 -3.84 -6.57 6.58
CA PRO A 87 -3.53 -7.45 7.71
C PRO A 87 -3.10 -6.65 8.95
N LEU A 88 -3.51 -7.11 10.14
CA LEU A 88 -3.18 -6.42 11.41
C LEU A 88 -1.68 -6.51 11.77
N PHE A 89 -0.95 -7.47 11.22
CA PHE A 89 0.50 -7.58 11.40
C PHE A 89 1.30 -6.63 10.48
N HIS A 90 0.63 -5.92 9.56
CA HIS A 90 1.23 -4.87 8.75
C HIS A 90 1.00 -3.52 9.43
N ILE A 91 1.97 -2.60 9.34
CA ILE A 91 1.89 -1.30 10.03
C ILE A 91 0.61 -0.51 9.69
N THR A 92 0.18 -0.51 8.43
CA THR A 92 -1.07 0.13 8.01
C THR A 92 -2.29 -0.49 8.71
N GLY A 93 -2.32 -1.82 8.85
CA GLY A 93 -3.39 -2.51 9.57
C GLY A 93 -3.35 -2.26 11.07
N MET A 94 -2.18 -2.20 11.66
CA MET A 94 -2.02 -1.89 13.08
C MET A 94 -2.48 -0.47 13.37
N VAL A 95 -1.95 0.54 12.66
CA VAL A 95 -2.23 1.95 12.98
C VAL A 95 -3.60 2.38 12.44
N GLY A 96 -3.89 2.15 11.15
CA GLY A 96 -5.14 2.60 10.51
C GLY A 96 -6.39 1.84 10.95
N ARG A 97 -6.26 0.90 11.89
CA ARG A 97 -7.40 0.13 12.43
C ARG A 97 -7.33 -0.06 13.93
N VAL A 98 -6.29 -0.77 14.44
CA VAL A 98 -6.25 -1.07 15.87
C VAL A 98 -6.06 0.23 16.65
N MET A 99 -5.05 1.03 16.31
CA MET A 99 -4.81 2.29 17.01
C MET A 99 -5.93 3.31 16.76
N LEU A 100 -6.42 3.43 15.51
CA LEU A 100 -7.56 4.27 15.17
C LEU A 100 -8.82 3.83 15.93
N GLY A 101 -9.14 2.53 15.94
CA GLY A 101 -10.30 1.99 16.62
C GLY A 101 -10.25 2.21 18.13
N LEU A 102 -9.08 2.02 18.75
CA LEU A 102 -8.86 2.30 20.17
C LEU A 102 -8.98 3.81 20.46
N ARG A 103 -8.41 4.66 19.60
CA ARG A 103 -8.45 6.12 19.76
C ARG A 103 -9.86 6.70 19.68
N LEU A 104 -10.70 6.14 18.82
CA LEU A 104 -12.11 6.57 18.64
C LEU A 104 -13.12 5.77 19.46
N GLY A 105 -12.72 4.64 20.06
CA GLY A 105 -13.68 3.72 20.70
C GLY A 105 -14.67 3.12 19.71
N THR A 106 -14.28 2.89 18.45
CA THR A 106 -15.17 2.44 17.38
C THR A 106 -14.95 0.95 17.03
N PRO A 107 -15.99 0.22 16.57
CA PRO A 107 -15.87 -1.18 16.21
C PRO A 107 -14.91 -1.43 15.05
N ILE A 108 -14.11 -2.49 15.13
CA ILE A 108 -13.26 -2.97 14.06
C ILE A 108 -13.83 -4.28 13.53
N VAL A 109 -14.17 -4.32 12.25
CA VAL A 109 -14.72 -5.50 11.56
C VAL A 109 -13.57 -6.36 11.06
N ILE A 110 -13.27 -7.43 11.77
CA ILE A 110 -12.16 -8.35 11.49
C ILE A 110 -12.70 -9.66 10.91
N THR A 111 -12.13 -10.11 9.79
CA THR A 111 -12.30 -11.45 9.25
C THR A 111 -11.03 -12.25 9.50
N HIS A 112 -11.15 -13.56 9.67
CA HIS A 112 -9.99 -14.42 9.97
C HIS A 112 -8.90 -14.35 8.88
N ARG A 113 -9.33 -14.33 7.62
CA ARG A 113 -8.48 -14.12 6.43
C ARG A 113 -9.21 -13.23 5.43
N PHE A 114 -8.46 -12.52 4.63
CA PHE A 114 -9.04 -11.82 3.51
C PHE A 114 -9.57 -12.85 2.50
N HIS A 115 -10.87 -12.81 2.26
CA HIS A 115 -11.56 -13.54 1.20
C HIS A 115 -12.74 -12.68 0.74
N PRO A 116 -12.87 -12.36 -0.55
CA PRO A 116 -13.89 -11.43 -1.03
C PRO A 116 -15.31 -11.75 -0.54
N SER A 117 -15.76 -12.99 -0.67
CA SER A 117 -17.12 -13.39 -0.23
C SER A 117 -17.32 -13.18 1.27
N VAL A 118 -16.33 -13.50 2.12
CA VAL A 118 -16.41 -13.30 3.58
C VAL A 118 -16.44 -11.81 3.91
N MET A 119 -15.64 -10.99 3.20
CA MET A 119 -15.61 -9.54 3.37
C MET A 119 -16.95 -8.92 2.96
N LEU A 120 -17.55 -9.34 1.85
CA LEU A 120 -18.87 -8.86 1.42
C LEU A 120 -19.96 -9.17 2.46
N VAL A 121 -19.96 -10.38 3.03
CA VAL A 121 -20.89 -10.72 4.13
C VAL A 121 -20.67 -9.79 5.32
N ALA A 122 -19.41 -9.52 5.70
CA ALA A 122 -19.08 -8.62 6.79
C ALA A 122 -19.55 -7.19 6.50
N ILE A 123 -19.31 -6.67 5.29
CA ILE A 123 -19.74 -5.34 4.85
C ILE A 123 -21.27 -5.20 4.93
N ARG A 124 -22.03 -6.14 4.37
CA ARG A 124 -23.50 -6.16 4.40
C ARG A 124 -24.05 -6.11 5.82
N ARG A 125 -23.41 -6.84 6.74
CA ARG A 125 -23.87 -6.97 8.14
C ARG A 125 -23.53 -5.76 9.00
N THR A 126 -22.34 -5.17 8.80
CA THR A 126 -21.79 -4.17 9.73
C THR A 126 -21.77 -2.77 9.16
N ARG A 127 -21.94 -2.62 7.84
CA ARG A 127 -21.97 -1.34 7.12
C ARG A 127 -20.81 -0.40 7.52
N PRO A 128 -19.56 -0.83 7.34
CA PRO A 128 -18.40 -0.04 7.72
C PRO A 128 -18.33 1.23 6.90
N ALA A 129 -17.81 2.31 7.50
CA ALA A 129 -17.70 3.61 6.85
C ALA A 129 -16.31 3.93 6.30
N PHE A 130 -15.28 3.25 6.84
CA PHE A 130 -13.87 3.50 6.51
C PHE A 130 -13.11 2.20 6.25
N THR A 131 -12.20 2.26 5.30
CA THR A 131 -11.16 1.23 5.14
C THR A 131 -9.86 1.81 4.57
N VAL A 132 -8.75 1.14 4.86
CA VAL A 132 -7.48 1.30 4.16
C VAL A 132 -6.92 -0.08 3.82
N GLY A 133 -6.40 -0.28 2.61
CA GLY A 133 -5.89 -1.57 2.18
C GLY A 133 -4.98 -1.48 0.97
N ALA A 134 -4.40 -2.62 0.58
CA ALA A 134 -3.70 -2.71 -0.68
C ALA A 134 -4.69 -2.63 -1.84
N ILE A 135 -4.27 -2.00 -2.94
CA ILE A 135 -5.12 -1.85 -4.14
C ILE A 135 -5.59 -3.21 -4.68
N THR A 136 -4.72 -4.23 -4.63
CA THR A 136 -5.04 -5.60 -5.05
C THR A 136 -6.18 -6.24 -4.24
N ALA A 137 -6.27 -5.94 -2.94
CA ALA A 137 -7.36 -6.42 -2.11
C ALA A 137 -8.68 -5.70 -2.43
N LEU A 138 -8.61 -4.38 -2.70
CA LEU A 138 -9.79 -3.62 -3.15
C LEU A 138 -10.26 -4.11 -4.53
N MET A 139 -9.34 -4.38 -5.47
CA MET A 139 -9.68 -5.00 -6.74
C MET A 139 -10.39 -6.35 -6.56
N ALA A 140 -9.79 -7.26 -5.80
CA ALA A 140 -10.35 -8.58 -5.57
C ALA A 140 -11.75 -8.54 -4.94
N LEU A 141 -12.01 -7.53 -4.10
CA LEU A 141 -13.33 -7.30 -3.52
C LEU A 141 -14.32 -6.77 -4.55
N ALA A 142 -13.90 -5.81 -5.37
CA ALA A 142 -14.72 -5.21 -6.43
C ALA A 142 -15.05 -6.21 -7.56
N ASP A 143 -14.09 -7.07 -7.93
CA ASP A 143 -14.21 -8.04 -9.01
C ASP A 143 -14.88 -9.36 -8.56
N SER A 144 -15.27 -9.47 -7.30
CA SER A 144 -16.00 -10.64 -6.82
C SER A 144 -17.34 -10.78 -7.52
N PRO A 145 -17.70 -11.96 -8.08
CA PRO A 145 -18.99 -12.16 -8.72
C PRO A 145 -20.19 -11.99 -7.78
N GLU A 146 -19.96 -12.01 -6.48
CA GLU A 146 -20.97 -11.75 -5.46
C GLU A 146 -21.13 -10.27 -5.09
N ALA A 147 -20.19 -9.39 -5.56
CA ALA A 147 -20.20 -7.97 -5.24
C ALA A 147 -21.34 -7.24 -5.95
N ARG A 148 -21.97 -6.33 -5.24
CA ARG A 148 -23.00 -5.43 -5.76
C ARG A 148 -22.67 -4.00 -5.35
N ALA A 149 -22.98 -3.03 -6.19
CA ALA A 149 -22.73 -1.62 -5.89
C ALA A 149 -23.37 -1.18 -4.55
N GLU A 150 -24.54 -1.72 -4.22
CA GLU A 150 -25.24 -1.45 -2.96
C GLU A 150 -24.48 -1.90 -1.71
N ASP A 151 -23.60 -2.90 -1.83
CA ASP A 151 -22.78 -3.38 -0.72
C ASP A 151 -21.85 -2.28 -0.19
N PHE A 152 -21.33 -1.44 -1.09
CA PHE A 152 -20.30 -0.47 -0.78
C PHE A 152 -20.81 0.91 -0.36
N THR A 153 -22.11 1.14 -0.38
CA THR A 153 -22.71 2.46 -0.10
C THR A 153 -22.41 3.04 1.29
N SER A 154 -22.00 2.21 2.25
CA SER A 154 -21.55 2.67 3.57
C SER A 154 -20.08 3.10 3.60
N LEU A 155 -19.23 2.58 2.70
CA LEU A 155 -17.81 2.89 2.62
C LEU A 155 -17.62 4.30 2.00
N ARG A 156 -17.61 5.32 2.85
CA ARG A 156 -17.50 6.72 2.41
C ARG A 156 -16.07 7.18 2.24
N THR A 157 -15.15 6.54 2.93
CA THR A 157 -13.73 6.91 2.93
C THR A 157 -12.87 5.66 2.71
N ILE A 158 -12.21 5.62 1.58
CA ILE A 158 -11.36 4.49 1.16
C ILE A 158 -9.97 5.03 0.85
N TYR A 159 -8.95 4.46 1.52
CA TYR A 159 -7.55 4.71 1.20
C TYR A 159 -6.88 3.46 0.68
N SER A 160 -5.96 3.63 -0.24
CA SER A 160 -5.12 2.54 -0.74
C SER A 160 -3.65 2.93 -0.72
N GLY A 161 -2.82 2.02 -0.23
CA GLY A 161 -1.37 2.21 -0.15
C GLY A 161 -0.59 0.91 -0.26
N GLY A 162 0.74 1.03 -0.16
CA GLY A 162 1.65 -0.10 -0.26
C GLY A 162 2.01 -0.51 -1.69
N ALA A 163 1.28 -0.03 -2.68
CA ALA A 163 1.59 -0.12 -4.10
C ALA A 163 1.02 1.11 -4.82
N PRO A 164 1.60 1.50 -5.95
CA PRO A 164 1.06 2.56 -6.80
C PRO A 164 -0.33 2.20 -7.32
N ILE A 165 -1.13 3.24 -7.58
CA ILE A 165 -2.45 3.12 -8.20
C ILE A 165 -2.35 3.69 -9.61
N ALA A 166 -2.65 2.88 -10.64
CA ALA A 166 -2.82 3.39 -11.99
C ALA A 166 -4.09 4.26 -12.07
N PRO A 167 -4.05 5.43 -12.73
CA PRO A 167 -5.22 6.32 -12.80
C PRO A 167 -6.48 5.62 -13.29
N SER A 168 -6.39 4.84 -14.37
CA SER A 168 -7.51 4.08 -14.93
C SER A 168 -8.12 3.07 -13.96
N LEU A 169 -7.29 2.46 -13.12
CA LEU A 169 -7.73 1.56 -12.07
C LEU A 169 -8.46 2.32 -10.95
N GLY A 170 -7.96 3.50 -10.57
CA GLY A 170 -8.62 4.38 -9.60
C GLY A 170 -10.03 4.75 -10.05
N ASP A 171 -10.18 5.19 -11.30
CA ASP A 171 -11.48 5.56 -11.88
C ASP A 171 -12.45 4.37 -11.95
N ARG A 172 -11.95 3.18 -12.33
CA ARG A 172 -12.76 1.96 -12.36
C ARG A 172 -13.28 1.60 -10.96
N LEU A 173 -12.42 1.63 -9.96
CA LEU A 173 -12.80 1.30 -8.59
C LEU A 173 -13.76 2.32 -8.00
N GLU A 174 -13.59 3.60 -8.28
CA GLU A 174 -14.54 4.63 -7.87
C GLU A 174 -15.94 4.37 -8.45
N GLY A 175 -16.02 3.96 -9.72
CA GLY A 175 -17.30 3.58 -10.36
C GLY A 175 -17.99 2.41 -9.66
N ILE A 176 -17.24 1.46 -9.09
CA ILE A 176 -17.79 0.30 -8.38
C ILE A 176 -18.13 0.63 -6.93
N TYR A 177 -17.22 1.29 -6.21
CA TYR A 177 -17.39 1.62 -4.79
C TYR A 177 -18.36 2.80 -4.55
N GLY A 178 -18.56 3.66 -5.56
CA GLY A 178 -19.29 4.91 -5.40
C GLY A 178 -18.55 5.95 -4.54
N ALA A 179 -17.28 5.71 -4.24
CA ALA A 179 -16.42 6.57 -3.45
C ALA A 179 -15.00 6.59 -4.05
N TYR A 180 -14.35 7.74 -4.04
CA TYR A 180 -12.97 7.89 -4.52
C TYR A 180 -11.99 7.10 -3.66
N VAL A 181 -11.09 6.34 -4.30
CA VAL A 181 -10.02 5.61 -3.63
C VAL A 181 -8.79 6.52 -3.52
N HIS A 182 -8.59 7.10 -2.34
CA HIS A 182 -7.49 8.01 -2.07
C HIS A 182 -6.16 7.27 -1.98
N ASN A 183 -5.13 7.81 -2.60
CA ASN A 183 -3.77 7.29 -2.46
C ASN A 183 -3.18 7.68 -1.10
N ILE A 184 -2.43 6.76 -0.48
CA ILE A 184 -1.72 6.95 0.78
C ILE A 184 -0.35 6.28 0.71
N PHE A 185 0.69 7.00 1.11
CA PHE A 185 2.07 6.51 1.08
C PHE A 185 2.69 6.52 2.47
N GLY A 186 3.42 5.47 2.76
CA GLY A 186 4.19 5.29 3.99
C GLY A 186 4.86 3.93 4.02
N MET A 187 5.65 3.69 5.05
CA MET A 187 6.50 2.52 5.22
C MET A 187 6.41 1.99 6.66
N SER A 188 7.06 0.85 6.93
CA SER A 188 7.22 0.34 8.30
C SER A 188 7.99 1.32 9.19
N GLU A 189 8.95 2.01 8.60
CA GLU A 189 9.83 2.99 9.22
C GLU A 189 9.14 4.33 9.54
N THR A 190 7.92 4.51 9.07
CA THR A 190 7.17 5.74 9.25
C THR A 190 5.86 5.54 10.03
N ALA A 191 5.71 4.40 10.71
CA ALA A 191 4.48 4.04 11.41
C ALA A 191 3.20 4.23 10.55
N SER A 192 3.24 3.93 9.27
CA SER A 192 2.19 4.15 8.25
C SER A 192 2.28 5.53 7.57
N PRO A 193 1.24 6.41 7.42
CA PRO A 193 1.33 7.40 6.37
C PRO A 193 2.30 8.55 6.68
N THR A 194 2.96 8.99 5.62
CA THR A 194 3.69 10.26 5.55
C THR A 194 3.10 11.20 4.52
N HIS A 195 2.49 10.64 3.45
CA HIS A 195 1.79 11.38 2.42
C HIS A 195 0.42 10.77 2.20
N LEU A 196 -0.54 11.59 1.87
CA LEU A 196 -1.87 11.15 1.48
C LEU A 196 -2.55 12.18 0.58
N VAL A 197 -3.50 11.71 -0.21
CA VAL A 197 -4.43 12.58 -0.91
C VAL A 197 -5.46 13.07 0.11
N PRO A 198 -5.58 14.39 0.36
CA PRO A 198 -6.54 14.92 1.32
C PRO A 198 -7.98 14.51 0.94
N ARG A 199 -8.78 14.24 1.97
CA ARG A 199 -10.19 13.91 1.76
C ARG A 199 -10.92 15.05 1.03
N GLY A 200 -11.74 14.70 0.05
CA GLY A 200 -12.46 15.66 -0.81
C GLY A 200 -11.61 16.27 -1.93
N GLN A 201 -10.35 15.86 -2.05
CA GLN A 201 -9.50 16.19 -3.19
C GLN A 201 -9.24 14.95 -4.04
N ARG A 202 -8.89 15.17 -5.29
CA ARG A 202 -8.41 14.13 -6.21
C ARG A 202 -6.91 14.29 -6.40
N ALA A 203 -6.21 13.17 -6.44
CA ALA A 203 -4.80 13.18 -6.80
C ALA A 203 -4.64 13.64 -8.24
N PRO A 204 -3.78 14.62 -8.54
CA PRO A 204 -3.45 14.93 -9.92
C PRO A 204 -2.64 13.78 -10.54
N VAL A 205 -2.76 13.68 -11.87
CA VAL A 205 -1.93 12.78 -12.69
C VAL A 205 -0.88 13.65 -13.39
N ASP A 206 0.38 13.30 -13.24
CA ASP A 206 1.43 13.99 -13.96
C ASP A 206 1.32 13.73 -15.46
N PRO A 207 1.21 14.78 -16.31
CA PRO A 207 0.98 14.61 -17.73
C PRO A 207 2.18 14.01 -18.48
N THR A 208 3.37 14.03 -17.88
CA THR A 208 4.62 13.56 -18.51
C THR A 208 4.84 12.06 -18.20
N SER A 209 4.71 11.66 -16.96
CA SER A 209 4.95 10.27 -16.54
C SER A 209 3.67 9.43 -16.47
N GLY A 210 2.48 10.06 -16.44
CA GLY A 210 1.22 9.38 -16.19
C GLY A 210 1.02 8.94 -14.73
N ALA A 211 1.96 9.27 -13.85
CA ALA A 211 1.91 8.86 -12.46
C ALA A 211 0.80 9.57 -11.67
N LEU A 212 0.00 8.81 -10.92
CA LEU A 212 -0.93 9.37 -9.95
C LEU A 212 -0.15 9.84 -8.72
N SER A 213 -0.42 11.07 -8.24
CA SER A 213 0.21 11.59 -7.03
C SER A 213 -0.04 10.71 -5.81
N ILE A 214 0.98 10.57 -4.96
CA ILE A 214 0.86 9.93 -3.64
C ILE A 214 0.30 10.88 -2.58
N GLY A 215 -0.01 12.12 -2.96
CA GLY A 215 -0.56 13.14 -2.07
C GLY A 215 0.47 14.14 -1.57
N LYS A 216 0.10 14.80 -0.48
CA LYS A 216 0.92 15.79 0.22
C LYS A 216 1.38 15.25 1.57
N PRO A 217 2.47 15.76 2.15
CA PRO A 217 2.88 15.37 3.50
C PRO A 217 1.75 15.59 4.52
N VAL A 218 1.62 14.66 5.47
CA VAL A 218 0.71 14.84 6.60
C VAL A 218 1.22 15.98 7.52
N TYR A 219 0.39 16.48 8.44
CA TYR A 219 0.78 17.56 9.35
C TYR A 219 2.10 17.22 10.09
N ASP A 220 2.87 18.21 10.46
CA ASP A 220 4.17 18.11 11.14
C ASP A 220 5.20 17.19 10.44
N THR A 221 4.94 16.83 9.18
CA THR A 221 5.84 16.03 8.35
C THR A 221 6.46 16.90 7.27
N ARG A 222 7.77 16.80 7.11
CA ARG A 222 8.49 17.45 6.02
C ARG A 222 9.06 16.40 5.10
N ALA A 223 8.97 16.63 3.80
CA ALA A 223 9.53 15.80 2.77
C ALA A 223 10.28 16.67 1.75
N ARG A 224 11.34 16.14 1.18
CA ARG A 224 12.16 16.78 0.14
C ARG A 224 12.50 15.78 -0.94
N ILE A 225 12.79 16.28 -2.13
CA ILE A 225 13.39 15.51 -3.21
C ILE A 225 14.84 15.90 -3.27
N VAL A 226 15.75 14.91 -3.22
CA VAL A 226 17.19 15.17 -3.16
C VAL A 226 17.96 14.35 -4.20
N ASP A 227 19.08 14.89 -4.61
CA ASP A 227 20.05 14.19 -5.46
C ASP A 227 20.91 13.16 -4.67
N GLU A 228 21.92 12.61 -5.31
CA GLU A 228 22.84 11.65 -4.68
C GLU A 228 23.72 12.28 -3.59
N ASN A 229 23.91 13.60 -3.62
CA ASN A 229 24.67 14.38 -2.64
C ASN A 229 23.76 14.98 -1.55
N LEU A 230 22.47 14.62 -1.53
CA LEU A 230 21.43 15.13 -0.61
C LEU A 230 21.11 16.61 -0.78
N ALA A 231 21.48 17.19 -1.92
CA ALA A 231 21.07 18.54 -2.29
C ALA A 231 19.61 18.54 -2.78
N ASP A 232 18.86 19.57 -2.40
CA ASP A 232 17.46 19.72 -2.82
C ASP A 232 17.37 19.91 -4.33
N LEU A 233 16.44 19.20 -4.94
CA LEU A 233 16.09 19.33 -6.33
C LEU A 233 14.86 20.23 -6.52
N PRO A 234 14.84 21.01 -7.61
CA PRO A 234 13.68 21.83 -7.93
C PRO A 234 12.47 20.98 -8.32
N PRO A 235 11.25 21.57 -8.28
CA PRO A 235 10.04 20.88 -8.73
C PRO A 235 10.20 20.30 -10.15
N GLY A 236 9.65 19.10 -10.35
CA GLY A 236 9.71 18.34 -11.60
C GLY A 236 10.97 17.49 -11.79
N GLU A 237 12.03 17.70 -11.00
CA GLU A 237 13.23 16.88 -11.09
C GLU A 237 13.13 15.60 -10.23
N TYR A 238 13.66 14.50 -10.75
CA TYR A 238 13.59 13.18 -10.13
C TYR A 238 14.74 12.97 -9.16
N GLY A 239 14.42 12.68 -7.91
CA GLY A 239 15.39 12.37 -6.86
C GLY A 239 14.82 11.44 -5.80
N GLU A 240 15.63 11.14 -4.79
CA GLU A 240 15.18 10.34 -3.66
C GLU A 240 14.28 11.16 -2.75
N ILE A 241 13.14 10.58 -2.37
CA ILE A 241 12.25 11.18 -1.37
C ILE A 241 12.90 10.98 0.00
N VAL A 242 13.17 12.07 0.73
CA VAL A 242 13.62 12.02 2.12
C VAL A 242 12.61 12.67 3.02
N ILE A 243 12.40 12.12 4.22
CA ILE A 243 11.28 12.47 5.09
C ILE A 243 11.76 12.66 6.52
N THR A 244 11.19 13.63 7.22
CA THR A 244 11.34 13.80 8.67
C THR A 244 10.00 14.17 9.30
N GLY A 245 9.75 13.70 10.51
CA GLY A 245 8.51 13.98 11.24
C GLY A 245 8.34 13.09 12.48
N PRO A 246 7.31 13.36 13.29
CA PRO A 246 7.08 12.65 14.56
C PRO A 246 6.80 11.14 14.42
N GLN A 247 6.37 10.69 13.25
CA GLN A 247 6.05 9.30 12.97
C GLN A 247 7.27 8.45 12.56
N ILE A 248 8.44 9.07 12.39
CA ILE A 248 9.63 8.37 11.89
C ILE A 248 10.25 7.52 13.00
N THR A 249 10.51 6.26 12.71
CA THR A 249 11.19 5.32 13.63
C THR A 249 12.59 5.83 14.03
N PRO A 250 13.07 5.58 15.24
CA PRO A 250 14.47 5.85 15.60
C PRO A 250 15.46 4.91 14.92
N GLY A 251 15.00 3.81 14.27
CA GLY A 251 15.88 2.91 13.55
C GLY A 251 15.42 1.45 13.56
N TYR A 252 16.37 0.55 13.33
CA TYR A 252 16.14 -0.89 13.25
C TYR A 252 16.71 -1.64 14.45
N TRP A 253 15.92 -2.55 15.00
CA TRP A 253 16.26 -3.36 16.16
C TRP A 253 17.52 -4.19 15.90
N ASN A 254 18.54 -4.01 16.76
CA ASN A 254 19.84 -4.68 16.69
C ASN A 254 20.53 -4.58 15.30
N LYS A 255 20.36 -3.46 14.60
CA LYS A 255 20.94 -3.19 13.27
C LYS A 255 21.49 -1.77 13.19
N PRO A 256 22.54 -1.40 13.95
CA PRO A 256 23.06 -0.04 14.00
C PRO A 256 23.55 0.45 12.63
N GLU A 257 24.30 -0.38 11.89
CA GLU A 257 24.80 -0.02 10.56
C GLU A 257 23.66 0.25 9.56
N ALA A 258 22.58 -0.56 9.62
CA ALA A 258 21.40 -0.35 8.77
C ALA A 258 20.64 0.91 9.17
N THR A 259 20.63 1.24 10.48
CA THR A 259 20.04 2.47 10.99
C THR A 259 20.84 3.68 10.48
N GLU A 260 22.16 3.69 10.69
CA GLU A 260 23.05 4.74 10.20
C GLU A 260 22.91 4.96 8.67
N GLY A 261 22.85 3.86 7.91
CA GLY A 261 22.67 3.93 6.46
C GLY A 261 21.30 4.44 6.00
N ALA A 262 20.27 4.35 6.85
CA ALA A 262 18.92 4.80 6.52
C ALA A 262 18.68 6.28 6.84
N PHE A 263 19.48 6.90 7.71
CA PHE A 263 19.29 8.27 8.14
C PHE A 263 20.47 9.17 7.78
N VAL A 264 20.17 10.40 7.42
CA VAL A 264 21.16 11.46 7.23
C VAL A 264 20.62 12.76 7.81
N ASP A 265 21.34 13.35 8.76
CA ASP A 265 20.97 14.63 9.42
C ASP A 265 19.51 14.67 9.91
N GLY A 266 19.01 13.57 10.44
CA GLY A 266 17.63 13.44 10.94
C GLY A 266 16.57 13.21 9.87
N TRP A 267 16.97 13.01 8.61
CA TRP A 267 16.08 12.65 7.51
C TRP A 267 16.17 11.15 7.20
N LEU A 268 15.03 10.50 7.13
CA LEU A 268 14.92 9.12 6.65
C LEU A 268 15.03 9.11 5.11
N LYS A 269 15.98 8.35 4.59
CA LYS A 269 16.06 7.99 3.17
C LYS A 269 15.06 6.88 2.88
N THR A 270 14.07 7.14 2.04
CA THR A 270 13.03 6.14 1.76
C THR A 270 13.48 5.04 0.80
N GLY A 271 14.49 5.32 -0.02
CA GLY A 271 14.87 4.48 -1.13
C GLY A 271 13.88 4.52 -2.29
N ASP A 272 12.89 5.40 -2.22
CA ASP A 272 11.89 5.62 -3.25
C ASP A 272 12.25 6.88 -4.03
N ILE A 273 12.20 6.79 -5.37
CA ILE A 273 12.44 7.90 -6.28
C ILE A 273 11.13 8.55 -6.66
N GLY A 274 11.11 9.86 -6.63
CA GLY A 274 9.94 10.65 -6.95
C GLY A 274 10.30 12.07 -7.34
N PHE A 275 9.30 12.89 -7.46
CA PHE A 275 9.42 14.34 -7.65
C PHE A 275 8.27 15.05 -6.94
N ILE A 276 8.39 16.35 -6.80
CA ILE A 276 7.33 17.25 -6.32
C ILE A 276 6.97 18.22 -7.45
N ASP A 277 5.70 18.59 -7.58
CA ASP A 277 5.28 19.64 -8.48
C ASP A 277 5.24 21.02 -7.79
N ASP A 278 4.96 22.07 -8.57
CA ASP A 278 4.86 23.45 -8.06
C ASP A 278 3.71 23.67 -7.07
N GLU A 279 2.71 22.77 -7.04
CA GLU A 279 1.58 22.80 -6.12
C GLU A 279 1.82 22.00 -4.83
N GLY A 280 2.98 21.36 -4.72
CA GLY A 280 3.40 20.57 -3.55
C GLY A 280 2.83 19.16 -3.50
N TRP A 281 2.40 18.62 -4.65
CA TRP A 281 2.02 17.21 -4.77
C TRP A 281 3.26 16.37 -5.02
N PHE A 282 3.38 15.27 -4.30
CA PHE A 282 4.46 14.30 -4.46
C PHE A 282 4.02 13.17 -5.38
N TYR A 283 4.95 12.74 -6.22
CA TYR A 283 4.77 11.63 -7.15
C TYR A 283 5.85 10.59 -6.91
N LEU A 284 5.43 9.34 -6.80
CA LEU A 284 6.33 8.21 -6.69
C LEU A 284 6.57 7.64 -8.08
N VAL A 285 7.80 7.62 -8.52
CA VAL A 285 8.17 7.07 -9.83
C VAL A 285 8.46 5.56 -9.70
N ASP A 286 9.43 5.19 -8.86
CA ASP A 286 9.72 3.79 -8.54
C ASP A 286 10.75 3.71 -7.37
N ARG A 287 11.18 2.49 -7.04
CA ARG A 287 12.28 2.28 -6.13
C ARG A 287 13.62 2.44 -6.82
N LYS A 288 14.56 3.13 -6.17
CA LYS A 288 15.93 3.37 -6.67
C LYS A 288 16.61 2.07 -7.15
N LYS A 289 16.39 0.97 -6.44
CA LYS A 289 16.97 -0.36 -6.74
C LYS A 289 16.24 -1.15 -7.84
N ASP A 290 15.06 -0.75 -8.24
CA ASP A 290 14.25 -1.43 -9.26
C ASP A 290 14.39 -0.74 -10.63
N MET A 291 15.08 0.39 -10.70
CA MET A 291 15.41 1.08 -11.96
C MET A 291 16.13 0.15 -12.92
N ILE A 292 15.68 0.11 -14.16
CA ILE A 292 16.25 -0.68 -15.24
C ILE A 292 17.17 0.23 -16.05
N ASN A 293 18.43 -0.18 -16.25
CA ASN A 293 19.40 0.56 -17.05
C ASN A 293 19.47 -0.04 -18.47
N ALA A 294 18.56 0.35 -19.33
CA ALA A 294 18.50 -0.13 -20.70
C ALA A 294 19.39 0.71 -21.61
N SER A 295 20.61 0.25 -21.91
CA SER A 295 21.60 0.97 -22.76
C SER A 295 21.94 2.38 -22.25
N GLY A 296 22.04 2.58 -20.93
CA GLY A 296 22.30 3.89 -20.32
C GLY A 296 21.05 4.76 -20.10
N TYR A 297 19.89 4.32 -20.61
CA TYR A 297 18.62 4.98 -20.34
C TYR A 297 17.98 4.40 -19.07
N LYS A 298 17.57 5.28 -18.17
CA LYS A 298 16.82 4.89 -16.98
C LYS A 298 15.36 4.60 -17.36
N VAL A 299 14.92 3.37 -17.11
CA VAL A 299 13.53 2.96 -17.31
C VAL A 299 12.96 2.57 -15.96
N TRP A 300 11.85 3.19 -15.61
CA TRP A 300 11.15 2.90 -14.37
C TRP A 300 10.09 1.84 -14.63
N PRO A 301 10.14 0.69 -13.94
CA PRO A 301 9.14 -0.38 -14.08
C PRO A 301 7.71 0.10 -14.08
N ARG A 302 7.38 1.03 -13.18
CA ARG A 302 6.04 1.57 -13.04
C ARG A 302 5.52 2.26 -14.30
N GLU A 303 6.34 3.04 -15.00
CA GLU A 303 5.91 3.71 -16.23
C GLU A 303 5.42 2.70 -17.29
N VAL A 304 6.03 1.53 -17.31
CA VAL A 304 5.64 0.44 -18.21
C VAL A 304 4.40 -0.28 -17.69
N GLU A 305 4.33 -0.52 -16.38
CA GLU A 305 3.16 -1.12 -15.71
C GLU A 305 1.91 -0.27 -15.90
N ASP A 306 2.01 1.06 -15.75
CA ASP A 306 0.89 1.99 -15.91
C ASP A 306 0.34 1.95 -17.35
N VAL A 307 1.20 1.84 -18.36
CA VAL A 307 0.76 1.65 -19.76
C VAL A 307 0.07 0.29 -19.94
N LEU A 308 0.64 -0.78 -19.38
CA LEU A 308 0.01 -2.12 -19.45
C LEU A 308 -1.37 -2.14 -18.80
N TYR A 309 -1.57 -1.44 -17.69
CA TYR A 309 -2.88 -1.34 -17.02
C TYR A 309 -3.95 -0.62 -17.87
N THR A 310 -3.58 0.14 -18.90
CA THR A 310 -4.56 0.72 -19.85
C THR A 310 -5.06 -0.28 -20.88
N HIS A 311 -4.43 -1.43 -21.01
CA HIS A 311 -4.88 -2.48 -21.94
C HIS A 311 -6.07 -3.25 -21.34
N PRO A 312 -7.20 -3.40 -22.06
CA PRO A 312 -8.44 -3.94 -21.51
C PRO A 312 -8.34 -5.39 -21.00
N ALA A 313 -7.41 -6.18 -21.54
CA ALA A 313 -7.21 -7.56 -21.13
C ALA A 313 -6.31 -7.72 -19.90
N VAL A 314 -5.57 -6.70 -19.46
CA VAL A 314 -4.60 -6.80 -18.36
C VAL A 314 -5.30 -6.61 -17.02
N ALA A 315 -5.12 -7.57 -16.12
CA ALA A 315 -5.57 -7.51 -14.74
C ALA A 315 -4.48 -6.97 -13.82
N GLU A 316 -3.27 -7.57 -13.89
CA GLU A 316 -2.12 -7.14 -13.10
C GLU A 316 -0.88 -7.12 -13.99
N ALA A 317 0.04 -6.21 -13.68
CA ALA A 317 1.32 -6.09 -14.36
C ALA A 317 2.47 -5.94 -13.37
N ALA A 318 3.61 -6.52 -13.69
CA ALA A 318 4.87 -6.32 -12.99
C ALA A 318 6.01 -6.30 -14.00
N VAL A 319 6.92 -5.36 -13.84
CA VAL A 319 8.04 -5.14 -14.76
C VAL A 319 9.36 -5.26 -14.02
N ILE A 320 10.34 -5.91 -14.66
CA ILE A 320 11.70 -6.06 -14.15
C ILE A 320 12.74 -5.81 -15.26
N GLY A 321 13.95 -5.50 -14.84
CA GLY A 321 15.13 -5.60 -15.71
C GLY A 321 15.62 -7.03 -15.78
N VAL A 322 15.93 -7.48 -16.98
CA VAL A 322 16.63 -8.75 -17.24
C VAL A 322 17.91 -8.49 -18.01
N ALA A 323 18.93 -9.33 -17.81
CA ALA A 323 20.19 -9.18 -18.52
C ALA A 323 20.00 -9.26 -20.03
N ASP A 324 20.66 -8.39 -20.77
CA ASP A 324 20.67 -8.33 -22.24
C ASP A 324 22.11 -8.11 -22.72
N GLU A 325 22.61 -8.95 -23.60
CA GLU A 325 24.01 -8.92 -24.06
C GLU A 325 24.38 -7.60 -24.75
N TYR A 326 23.42 -6.96 -25.41
CA TYR A 326 23.64 -5.73 -26.16
C TYR A 326 23.36 -4.47 -25.33
N ARG A 327 22.34 -4.52 -24.46
CA ARG A 327 21.84 -3.36 -23.70
C ARG A 327 22.31 -3.31 -22.26
N GLY A 328 22.99 -4.36 -21.76
CA GLY A 328 23.26 -4.57 -20.34
C GLY A 328 22.02 -5.09 -19.64
N GLU A 329 20.94 -4.29 -19.63
CA GLU A 329 19.61 -4.72 -19.19
C GLU A 329 18.55 -4.38 -20.24
N THR A 330 17.48 -5.17 -20.26
CA THR A 330 16.27 -4.90 -21.03
C THR A 330 15.02 -5.07 -20.19
N VAL A 331 13.92 -4.49 -20.67
CA VAL A 331 12.64 -4.49 -19.96
C VAL A 331 11.87 -5.77 -20.27
N LYS A 332 11.50 -6.52 -19.24
CA LYS A 332 10.57 -7.66 -19.31
C LYS A 332 9.35 -7.39 -18.44
N ALA A 333 8.17 -7.65 -18.98
CA ALA A 333 6.91 -7.54 -18.27
C ALA A 333 6.29 -8.90 -18.00
N PHE A 334 5.64 -9.02 -16.86
CA PHE A 334 4.78 -10.14 -16.48
C PHE A 334 3.37 -9.59 -16.28
N VAL A 335 2.37 -10.28 -16.82
CA VAL A 335 0.98 -9.85 -16.70
C VAL A 335 0.08 -11.03 -16.32
N THR A 336 -1.02 -10.73 -15.63
CA THR A 336 -2.18 -11.62 -15.56
C THR A 336 -3.32 -11.01 -16.34
N LEU A 337 -4.20 -11.84 -16.88
CA LEU A 337 -5.33 -11.36 -17.68
C LEU A 337 -6.61 -11.26 -16.85
N GLN A 338 -7.48 -10.35 -17.26
CA GLN A 338 -8.84 -10.24 -16.74
C GLN A 338 -9.62 -11.54 -17.02
N SER A 339 -10.51 -11.93 -16.11
CA SER A 339 -11.33 -13.13 -16.28
C SER A 339 -12.11 -13.10 -17.61
N GLY A 340 -11.92 -14.15 -18.41
CA GLY A 340 -12.56 -14.28 -19.72
C GLY A 340 -11.93 -13.47 -20.85
N GLN A 341 -10.85 -12.72 -20.58
CA GLN A 341 -10.09 -12.01 -21.60
C GLN A 341 -8.94 -12.88 -22.13
N GLN A 342 -8.50 -12.60 -23.35
CA GLN A 342 -7.35 -13.20 -23.99
C GLN A 342 -6.48 -12.12 -24.60
N ALA A 343 -5.18 -12.30 -24.56
CA ALA A 343 -4.19 -11.48 -25.26
C ALA A 343 -2.95 -12.32 -25.51
N GLU A 344 -2.24 -12.04 -26.60
CA GLU A 344 -0.97 -12.70 -26.88
C GLU A 344 0.20 -11.82 -26.39
N PRO A 345 1.32 -12.38 -25.94
CA PRO A 345 2.49 -11.61 -25.53
C PRO A 345 2.94 -10.57 -26.56
N ALA A 346 2.94 -10.94 -27.84
CA ALA A 346 3.33 -10.05 -28.94
C ALA A 346 2.38 -8.86 -29.11
N GLU A 347 1.09 -9.05 -28.84
CA GLU A 347 0.09 -7.97 -28.85
C GLU A 347 0.38 -6.93 -27.77
N LEU A 348 0.68 -7.39 -26.54
CA LEU A 348 1.00 -6.53 -25.41
C LEU A 348 2.33 -5.77 -25.64
N VAL A 349 3.32 -6.42 -26.24
CA VAL A 349 4.57 -5.74 -26.66
C VAL A 349 4.26 -4.64 -27.69
N ALA A 350 3.44 -4.95 -28.72
CA ALA A 350 3.07 -3.99 -29.75
C ALA A 350 2.25 -2.82 -29.17
N PHE A 351 1.36 -3.10 -28.23
CA PHE A 351 0.59 -2.09 -27.51
C PHE A 351 1.51 -1.13 -26.74
N CYS A 352 2.45 -1.64 -25.94
CA CYS A 352 3.41 -0.82 -25.24
C CYS A 352 4.30 -0.01 -26.19
N LYS A 353 4.74 -0.62 -27.30
CA LYS A 353 5.55 0.06 -28.33
C LYS A 353 4.83 1.24 -28.98
N ALA A 354 3.52 1.15 -29.11
CA ALA A 354 2.71 2.24 -29.70
C ALA A 354 2.47 3.40 -28.71
N ASN A 355 2.54 3.13 -27.39
CA ASN A 355 2.13 4.07 -26.35
C ASN A 355 3.30 4.60 -25.48
N MET A 356 4.55 4.25 -25.81
CA MET A 356 5.71 4.74 -25.05
C MET A 356 6.99 4.85 -25.89
N ALA A 357 7.99 5.52 -25.32
CA ALA A 357 9.27 5.72 -26.00
C ALA A 357 9.98 4.39 -26.34
N ALA A 358 10.72 4.38 -27.45
CA ALA A 358 11.33 3.16 -27.99
C ALA A 358 12.29 2.42 -27.04
N TYR A 359 12.89 3.11 -26.08
CA TYR A 359 13.79 2.49 -25.10
C TYR A 359 13.08 1.94 -23.87
N LYS A 360 11.79 2.33 -23.63
CA LYS A 360 11.01 1.97 -22.44
C LYS A 360 10.18 0.70 -22.60
N TYR A 361 9.63 0.42 -23.80
CA TYR A 361 8.68 -0.68 -23.94
C TYR A 361 9.32 -2.05 -23.68
N PRO A 362 8.60 -3.00 -23.09
CA PRO A 362 9.10 -4.32 -22.78
C PRO A 362 9.41 -5.09 -24.07
N ARG A 363 10.58 -5.74 -24.10
CA ARG A 363 10.98 -6.59 -25.23
C ARG A 363 10.37 -7.96 -25.16
N GLU A 364 10.00 -8.36 -23.96
CA GLU A 364 9.37 -9.63 -23.64
C GLU A 364 8.19 -9.39 -22.69
N VAL A 365 7.10 -10.07 -22.95
CA VAL A 365 5.94 -10.15 -22.05
C VAL A 365 5.66 -11.62 -21.79
N GLU A 366 5.48 -11.96 -20.52
CA GLU A 366 5.10 -13.28 -20.06
C GLU A 366 3.73 -13.21 -19.39
N ILE A 367 2.81 -14.07 -19.80
CA ILE A 367 1.47 -14.15 -19.22
C ILE A 367 1.48 -15.23 -18.16
N LEU A 368 1.10 -14.88 -16.94
CA LEU A 368 1.03 -15.76 -15.78
C LEU A 368 -0.43 -16.03 -15.42
N ASP A 369 -0.69 -17.21 -14.87
CA ASP A 369 -2.00 -17.55 -14.30
C ASP A 369 -2.26 -16.73 -13.02
N GLU A 370 -1.21 -16.53 -12.20
CA GLU A 370 -1.27 -15.79 -10.95
C GLU A 370 0.03 -15.02 -10.72
N MET A 371 -0.09 -13.76 -10.29
CA MET A 371 1.05 -12.93 -9.93
C MET A 371 1.57 -13.31 -8.54
N PRO A 372 2.89 -13.55 -8.34
CA PRO A 372 3.44 -13.83 -7.02
C PRO A 372 3.28 -12.63 -6.09
N LYS A 373 2.70 -12.86 -4.91
CA LYS A 373 2.38 -11.79 -3.93
C LYS A 373 2.85 -12.12 -2.53
N THR A 374 3.09 -11.08 -1.76
CA THR A 374 3.25 -11.17 -0.31
C THR A 374 1.90 -11.49 0.36
N ALA A 375 1.94 -11.87 1.64
CA ALA A 375 0.73 -12.01 2.45
C ALA A 375 -0.10 -10.71 2.56
N THR A 376 0.50 -9.56 2.23
CA THR A 376 -0.18 -8.24 2.20
C THR A 376 -0.74 -7.87 0.83
N GLY A 377 -0.60 -8.75 -0.18
CA GLY A 377 -1.07 -8.53 -1.54
C GLY A 377 -0.10 -7.74 -2.43
N LYS A 378 1.11 -7.42 -1.96
CA LYS A 378 2.12 -6.73 -2.76
C LYS A 378 2.84 -7.71 -3.69
N ILE A 379 3.00 -7.33 -4.96
CA ILE A 379 3.71 -8.15 -5.96
C ILE A 379 5.17 -8.35 -5.55
N LEU A 380 5.64 -9.60 -5.63
CA LEU A 380 6.99 -10.03 -5.29
C LEU A 380 7.90 -10.06 -6.53
N ARG A 381 8.35 -8.90 -7.03
CA ARG A 381 9.23 -8.81 -8.21
C ARG A 381 10.49 -9.70 -8.10
N ARG A 382 10.98 -9.98 -6.89
CA ARG A 382 12.14 -10.88 -6.71
C ARG A 382 11.90 -12.30 -7.22
N GLN A 383 10.66 -12.81 -7.11
CA GLN A 383 10.32 -14.14 -7.61
C GLN A 383 10.21 -14.19 -9.12
N LEU A 384 10.00 -13.04 -9.76
CA LEU A 384 9.99 -12.89 -11.21
C LEU A 384 11.40 -12.77 -11.80
N ARG A 385 12.41 -12.48 -10.97
CA ARG A 385 13.84 -12.35 -11.37
C ARG A 385 14.60 -13.69 -11.35
N THR A 386 13.99 -14.71 -10.77
CA THR A 386 14.62 -16.04 -10.69
C THR A 386 14.18 -16.86 -11.90
N PRO A 387 15.13 -17.45 -12.68
CA PRO A 387 14.79 -18.34 -13.80
C PRO A 387 14.11 -19.62 -13.34
#